data_f3144a16172f9067eaa09540d3e7d898
#
_entry.id   f3144a16172f9067eaa09540d3e7d898
#
_cell.length_a   1.000
_cell.length_b   1.000
_cell.length_c   1.000
_cell.angle_alpha   90.00
_cell.angle_beta   90.00
_cell.angle_gamma   90.00
#
_symmetry.space_group_name_H-M   'P 1'
#
loop_
_entity.id
_entity.type
_entity.pdbx_description
1 polymer ?
#
loop_
_entity_poly.entity_id
_entity_poly.type
_entity_poly.pdbx_seq_one_letter_code
_entity_poly.pdbx_strand_id
1 'polypeptide(L)'
;SRIRLSRALYPIAIGLGVVGYMLWRDFDADVFSDVRFTWRSVFWLFMAVLFMFGRDLGYIVRIRVLSGNELSWLQAFRVIMLWEFTSAVTPSAVGGTSVAIVYVHKEGISVGRSSAIVMLTSFLDAVYFIVMFPLLMLLVGRTELFDVDASGVVARSLMNFALIGYFVKLAYVLLLSYGLFVNPRGIKSLLVRIFRLRFLRRWAQGAEKTG
;
A
#
# COMPACT_ATOMS: atom_id res chain seq x y z
N SER A 1 23.22 -12.70 4.64
CA SER A 1 22.30 -13.83 4.48
C SER A 1 21.82 -13.84 3.03
N ARG A 2 22.26 -14.86 2.26
CA ARG A 2 21.80 -15.05 0.87
C ARG A 2 20.32 -15.46 0.95
N ILE A 3 19.44 -14.56 0.53
CA ILE A 3 18.02 -14.90 0.31
C ILE A 3 18.04 -16.03 -0.72
N ARG A 4 17.58 -17.21 -0.36
CA ARG A 4 17.47 -18.33 -1.30
C ARG A 4 16.45 -17.93 -2.36
N LEU A 5 16.90 -17.76 -3.58
CA LEU A 5 16.10 -17.33 -4.75
C LEU A 5 14.80 -18.14 -4.86
N SER A 6 14.86 -19.44 -4.50
CA SER A 6 13.70 -20.34 -4.48
C SER A 6 12.57 -19.84 -3.57
N ARG A 7 12.87 -19.23 -2.41
CA ARG A 7 11.82 -18.74 -1.49
C ARG A 7 11.08 -17.51 -1.99
N ALA A 8 11.71 -16.72 -2.87
CA ALA A 8 11.08 -15.58 -3.53
C ALA A 8 10.26 -16.02 -4.76
N LEU A 9 10.65 -17.11 -5.41
CA LEU A 9 9.96 -17.61 -6.60
C LEU A 9 8.59 -18.23 -6.30
N TYR A 10 8.38 -18.84 -5.12
CA TYR A 10 7.09 -19.46 -4.78
C TYR A 10 5.91 -18.47 -4.77
N PRO A 11 5.97 -17.31 -4.09
CA PRO A 11 4.88 -16.33 -4.13
C PRO A 11 4.61 -15.80 -5.53
N ILE A 12 5.68 -15.58 -6.31
CA ILE A 12 5.57 -15.10 -7.69
C ILE A 12 4.89 -16.16 -8.57
N ALA A 13 5.29 -17.42 -8.46
CA ALA A 13 4.71 -18.52 -9.21
C ALA A 13 3.22 -18.72 -8.87
N ILE A 14 2.87 -18.61 -7.58
CA ILE A 14 1.47 -18.69 -7.13
C ILE A 14 0.67 -17.52 -7.70
N GLY A 15 1.18 -16.29 -7.60
CA GLY A 15 0.52 -15.10 -8.15
C GLY A 15 0.30 -15.20 -9.65
N LEU A 16 1.34 -15.56 -10.41
CA LEU A 16 1.25 -15.78 -11.86
C LEU A 16 0.29 -16.94 -12.20
N GLY A 17 0.28 -18.00 -11.41
CA GLY A 17 -0.64 -19.13 -11.59
C GLY A 17 -2.10 -18.71 -11.40
N VAL A 18 -2.39 -17.92 -10.37
CA VAL A 18 -3.75 -17.40 -10.12
C VAL A 18 -4.17 -16.45 -11.23
N VAL A 19 -3.32 -15.51 -11.63
CA VAL A 19 -3.60 -14.58 -12.73
C VAL A 19 -3.79 -15.34 -14.06
N GLY A 20 -2.92 -16.32 -14.35
CA GLY A 20 -3.05 -17.16 -15.53
C GLY A 20 -4.34 -17.98 -15.53
N TYR A 21 -4.73 -18.53 -14.39
CA TYR A 21 -6.01 -19.25 -14.24
C TYR A 21 -7.21 -18.32 -14.46
N MET A 22 -7.20 -17.13 -13.85
CA MET A 22 -8.27 -16.14 -14.04
C MET A 22 -8.38 -15.70 -15.49
N LEU A 23 -7.26 -15.38 -16.14
CA LEU A 23 -7.23 -15.03 -17.55
C LEU A 23 -7.78 -16.17 -18.42
N TRP A 24 -7.39 -17.43 -18.15
CA TRP A 24 -7.86 -18.58 -18.90
C TRP A 24 -9.36 -18.84 -18.69
N ARG A 25 -9.85 -18.68 -17.47
CA ARG A 25 -11.24 -18.92 -17.11
C ARG A 25 -12.17 -17.85 -17.67
N ASP A 26 -11.75 -16.58 -17.55
CA ASP A 26 -12.57 -15.42 -17.92
C ASP A 26 -12.15 -14.86 -19.31
N PHE A 27 -11.36 -15.65 -20.09
CA PHE A 27 -10.91 -15.26 -21.41
C PHE A 27 -12.07 -15.36 -22.41
N ASP A 28 -12.59 -14.20 -22.77
CA ASP A 28 -13.58 -14.06 -23.84
C ASP A 28 -12.89 -13.45 -25.07
N ALA A 29 -12.75 -14.27 -26.11
CA ALA A 29 -12.10 -13.84 -27.36
C ALA A 29 -12.90 -12.72 -28.06
N ASP A 30 -14.23 -12.67 -27.86
CA ASP A 30 -15.08 -11.67 -28.46
C ASP A 30 -14.84 -10.29 -27.85
N VAL A 31 -14.54 -10.20 -26.56
CA VAL A 31 -14.14 -8.94 -25.89
C VAL A 31 -12.86 -8.38 -26.50
N PHE A 32 -11.90 -9.23 -26.86
CA PHE A 32 -10.65 -8.77 -27.49
C PHE A 32 -10.85 -8.35 -28.96
N SER A 33 -11.80 -8.93 -29.67
CA SER A 33 -12.12 -8.53 -31.05
C SER A 33 -12.79 -7.16 -31.12
N ASP A 34 -13.51 -6.76 -30.07
CA ASP A 34 -14.16 -5.46 -29.95
C ASP A 34 -13.24 -4.34 -29.42
N VAL A 35 -12.04 -4.66 -28.95
CA VAL A 35 -11.04 -3.65 -28.55
C VAL A 35 -10.52 -2.93 -29.78
N ARG A 36 -11.21 -1.88 -30.18
CA ARG A 36 -10.73 -0.97 -31.22
C ARG A 36 -9.72 0.00 -30.63
N PHE A 37 -8.47 -0.09 -31.06
CA PHE A 37 -7.45 0.91 -30.78
C PHE A 37 -7.80 2.21 -31.52
N THR A 38 -8.68 2.98 -30.90
CA THR A 38 -9.04 4.32 -31.37
C THR A 38 -8.04 5.33 -30.82
N TRP A 39 -7.79 6.43 -31.51
CA TRP A 39 -6.97 7.53 -31.03
C TRP A 39 -7.35 7.98 -29.61
N ARG A 40 -8.63 7.96 -29.28
CA ARG A 40 -9.15 8.24 -27.93
C ARG A 40 -8.65 7.24 -26.89
N SER A 41 -8.58 5.95 -27.21
CA SER A 41 -8.06 4.91 -26.29
C SER A 41 -6.56 5.08 -26.05
N VAL A 42 -5.80 5.42 -27.09
CA VAL A 42 -4.36 5.73 -26.99
C VAL A 42 -4.13 6.96 -26.12
N PHE A 43 -4.94 8.01 -26.29
CA PHE A 43 -4.87 9.21 -25.46
C PHE A 43 -5.11 8.91 -23.98
N TRP A 44 -6.13 8.13 -23.64
CA TRP A 44 -6.41 7.77 -22.25
C TRP A 44 -5.34 6.86 -21.65
N LEU A 45 -4.78 5.94 -22.42
CA LEU A 45 -3.64 5.14 -22.02
C LEU A 45 -2.41 6.02 -21.71
N PHE A 46 -2.13 6.97 -22.59
CA PHE A 46 -1.05 7.94 -22.36
C PHE A 46 -1.29 8.76 -21.08
N MET A 47 -2.51 9.24 -20.88
CA MET A 47 -2.88 9.96 -19.64
C MET A 47 -2.71 9.08 -18.41
N ALA A 48 -3.10 7.80 -18.45
CA ALA A 48 -2.92 6.88 -17.35
C ALA A 48 -1.43 6.71 -16.99
N VAL A 49 -0.57 6.52 -18.00
CA VAL A 49 0.89 6.44 -17.80
C VAL A 49 1.44 7.74 -17.22
N LEU A 50 1.00 8.89 -17.72
CA LEU A 50 1.42 10.20 -17.22
C LEU A 50 1.04 10.40 -15.74
N PHE A 51 -0.18 10.02 -15.35
CA PHE A 51 -0.63 10.07 -13.96
C PHE A 51 0.15 9.10 -13.06
N MET A 52 0.52 7.91 -13.56
CA MET A 52 1.40 6.99 -12.82
C MET A 52 2.76 7.63 -12.55
N PHE A 53 3.40 8.22 -13.57
CA PHE A 53 4.65 8.96 -13.38
C PHE A 53 4.50 10.11 -12.37
N GLY A 54 3.42 10.87 -12.46
CA GLY A 54 3.12 11.94 -11.50
C GLY A 54 3.00 11.43 -10.07
N ARG A 55 2.34 10.29 -9.87
CA ARG A 55 2.25 9.60 -8.58
C ARG A 55 3.64 9.22 -8.04
N ASP A 56 4.45 8.57 -8.86
CA ASP A 56 5.78 8.10 -8.46
C ASP A 56 6.71 9.26 -8.15
N LEU A 57 6.66 10.32 -8.94
CA LEU A 57 7.37 11.57 -8.63
C LEU A 57 6.92 12.16 -7.29
N GLY A 58 5.61 12.15 -7.01
CA GLY A 58 5.06 12.57 -5.71
C GLY A 58 5.64 11.76 -4.54
N TYR A 59 5.75 10.44 -4.69
CA TYR A 59 6.38 9.57 -3.68
C TYR A 59 7.88 9.86 -3.51
N ILE A 60 8.61 10.08 -4.60
CA ILE A 60 10.04 10.41 -4.57
C ILE A 60 10.27 11.76 -3.85
N VAL A 61 9.50 12.79 -4.21
CA VAL A 61 9.56 14.10 -3.53
C VAL A 61 9.25 13.95 -2.05
N ARG A 62 8.18 13.22 -1.71
CA ARG A 62 7.73 13.01 -0.33
C ARG A 62 8.81 12.34 0.53
N ILE A 63 9.38 11.22 0.07
CA ILE A 63 10.42 10.53 0.86
C ILE A 63 11.67 11.38 1.03
N ARG A 64 11.99 12.19 0.01
CA ARG A 64 13.10 13.12 0.06
C ARG A 64 12.87 14.24 1.08
N VAL A 65 11.69 14.85 1.08
CA VAL A 65 11.31 15.88 2.07
C VAL A 65 11.31 15.29 3.49
N LEU A 66 10.71 14.13 3.69
CA LEU A 66 10.65 13.45 5.00
C LEU A 66 12.04 13.03 5.52
N SER A 67 12.98 12.75 4.63
CA SER A 67 14.38 12.50 5.01
C SER A 67 15.17 13.78 5.30
N GLY A 68 14.57 14.96 5.20
CA GLY A 68 15.26 16.24 5.35
C GLY A 68 16.23 16.53 4.21
N ASN A 69 15.93 16.03 3.02
CA ASN A 69 16.76 16.10 1.81
C ASN A 69 18.12 15.36 1.91
N GLU A 70 18.30 14.49 2.92
CA GLU A 70 19.51 13.64 3.01
C GLU A 70 19.59 12.65 1.85
N LEU A 71 18.42 12.15 1.36
CA LEU A 71 18.39 11.33 0.16
C LEU A 71 18.54 12.19 -1.09
N SER A 72 19.49 11.82 -1.96
CA SER A 72 19.56 12.37 -3.31
C SER A 72 18.34 11.92 -4.14
N TRP A 73 18.09 12.56 -5.27
CA TRP A 73 16.99 12.19 -6.17
C TRP A 73 17.08 10.72 -6.64
N LEU A 74 18.28 10.27 -6.96
CA LEU A 74 18.51 8.89 -7.43
C LEU A 74 18.33 7.87 -6.30
N GLN A 75 18.74 8.20 -5.08
CA GLN A 75 18.51 7.34 -3.91
C GLN A 75 17.02 7.24 -3.59
N ALA A 76 16.31 8.36 -3.57
CA ALA A 76 14.86 8.39 -3.35
C ALA A 76 14.11 7.59 -4.44
N PHE A 77 14.48 7.76 -5.71
CA PHE A 77 13.93 6.96 -6.81
C PHE A 77 14.18 5.46 -6.60
N ARG A 78 15.42 5.08 -6.28
CA ARG A 78 15.77 3.67 -6.03
C ARG A 78 14.96 3.06 -4.88
N VAL A 79 14.82 3.80 -3.76
CA VAL A 79 14.04 3.34 -2.61
C VAL A 79 12.57 3.14 -2.98
N ILE A 80 11.95 4.09 -3.69
CA ILE A 80 10.54 3.99 -4.09
C ILE A 80 10.33 2.81 -5.05
N MET A 81 11.16 2.66 -6.08
CA MET A 81 11.04 1.56 -7.04
C MET A 81 11.20 0.19 -6.36
N LEU A 82 12.17 0.06 -5.44
CA LEU A 82 12.35 -1.19 -4.68
C LEU A 82 11.19 -1.44 -3.71
N TRP A 83 10.64 -0.41 -3.10
CA TRP A 83 9.47 -0.52 -2.23
C TRP A 83 8.25 -1.01 -3.02
N GLU A 84 7.95 -0.38 -4.15
CA GLU A 84 6.82 -0.75 -5.00
C GLU A 84 6.98 -2.18 -5.56
N PHE A 85 8.17 -2.51 -6.06
CA PHE A 85 8.48 -3.86 -6.52
C PHE A 85 8.26 -4.90 -5.40
N THR A 86 8.77 -4.62 -4.20
CA THR A 86 8.62 -5.54 -3.07
C THR A 86 7.15 -5.67 -2.66
N SER A 87 6.40 -4.58 -2.67
CA SER A 87 4.96 -4.59 -2.37
C SER A 87 4.16 -5.39 -3.39
N ALA A 88 4.54 -5.33 -4.67
CA ALA A 88 3.89 -6.09 -5.73
C ALA A 88 4.16 -7.60 -5.64
N VAL A 89 5.37 -7.99 -5.20
CA VAL A 89 5.79 -9.40 -5.11
C VAL A 89 5.37 -10.05 -3.78
N THR A 90 5.17 -9.24 -2.73
CA THR A 90 4.84 -9.77 -1.40
C THR A 90 3.32 -9.76 -1.18
N PRO A 91 2.67 -10.91 -0.93
CA PRO A 91 1.21 -10.99 -0.78
C PRO A 91 0.67 -10.37 0.51
N SER A 92 1.42 -9.49 1.16
CA SER A 92 1.06 -8.84 2.42
C SER A 92 1.45 -7.36 2.40
N ALA A 93 0.52 -6.49 2.72
CA ALA A 93 0.76 -5.05 2.88
C ALA A 93 1.89 -4.72 3.90
N VAL A 94 2.13 -5.62 4.85
CA VAL A 94 3.17 -5.47 5.88
C VAL A 94 4.56 -5.78 5.31
N GLY A 95 4.68 -6.67 4.33
CA GLY A 95 5.95 -7.08 3.74
C GLY A 95 6.68 -5.92 3.06
N GLY A 96 6.00 -5.21 2.17
CA GLY A 96 6.57 -4.06 1.46
C GLY A 96 7.04 -2.95 2.40
N THR A 97 6.23 -2.59 3.38
CA THR A 97 6.54 -1.54 4.38
C THR A 97 7.75 -1.90 5.24
N SER A 98 7.84 -3.16 5.70
CA SER A 98 8.98 -3.61 6.50
C SER A 98 10.29 -3.58 5.73
N VAL A 99 10.25 -3.97 4.45
CA VAL A 99 11.43 -3.96 3.58
C VAL A 99 11.82 -2.54 3.18
N ALA A 100 10.84 -1.62 3.05
CA ALA A 100 11.10 -0.21 2.78
C ALA A 100 12.00 0.43 3.85
N ILE A 101 11.78 0.09 5.14
CA ILE A 101 12.65 0.55 6.24
C ILE A 101 14.11 0.15 6.00
N VAL A 102 14.33 -1.09 5.55
CA VAL A 102 15.67 -1.60 5.24
C VAL A 102 16.30 -0.86 4.06
N TYR A 103 15.52 -0.54 3.02
CA TYR A 103 16.03 0.20 1.87
C TYR A 103 16.43 1.63 2.25
N VAL A 104 15.59 2.34 3.00
CA VAL A 104 15.92 3.69 3.50
C VAL A 104 17.17 3.64 4.39
N HIS A 105 17.28 2.63 5.27
CA HIS A 105 18.46 2.46 6.12
C HIS A 105 19.74 2.20 5.32
N LYS A 106 19.67 1.42 4.25
CA LYS A 106 20.83 1.15 3.39
C LYS A 106 21.37 2.39 2.67
N GLU A 107 20.56 3.40 2.49
CA GLU A 107 20.99 4.68 1.91
C GLU A 107 21.66 5.63 2.96
N GLY A 108 21.95 5.13 4.17
CA GLY A 108 22.71 5.83 5.20
C GLY A 108 21.89 6.46 6.33
N ILE A 109 20.56 6.32 6.31
CA ILE A 109 19.68 6.85 7.37
C ILE A 109 19.60 5.86 8.53
N SER A 110 19.63 6.34 9.78
CA SER A 110 19.51 5.47 10.96
C SER A 110 18.17 4.67 10.95
N VAL A 111 18.18 3.45 11.50
CA VAL A 111 17.00 2.55 11.52
C VAL A 111 15.77 3.22 12.12
N GLY A 112 15.93 3.93 13.26
CA GLY A 112 14.81 4.63 13.91
C GLY A 112 14.20 5.71 13.02
N ARG A 113 15.05 6.49 12.35
CA ARG A 113 14.60 7.54 11.44
C ARG A 113 14.00 6.95 10.15
N SER A 114 14.57 5.88 9.62
CA SER A 114 14.02 5.13 8.48
C SER A 114 12.62 4.61 8.79
N SER A 115 12.42 4.05 9.98
CA SER A 115 11.11 3.59 10.45
C SER A 115 10.11 4.75 10.54
N ALA A 116 10.52 5.90 11.08
CA ALA A 116 9.67 7.08 11.18
C ALA A 116 9.25 7.62 9.80
N ILE A 117 10.19 7.69 8.84
CA ILE A 117 9.92 8.14 7.46
C ILE A 117 8.90 7.22 6.79
N VAL A 118 9.10 5.91 6.88
CA VAL A 118 8.22 4.92 6.26
C VAL A 118 6.83 4.93 6.91
N MET A 119 6.76 5.01 8.25
CA MET A 119 5.48 5.11 8.97
C MET A 119 4.73 6.39 8.61
N LEU A 120 5.42 7.53 8.53
CA LEU A 120 4.81 8.80 8.17
C LEU A 120 4.33 8.80 6.71
N THR A 121 5.07 8.16 5.81
CA THR A 121 4.64 7.94 4.42
C THR A 121 3.33 7.15 4.37
N SER A 122 3.25 6.02 5.08
CA SER A 122 2.04 5.20 5.14
C SER A 122 0.86 5.92 5.82
N PHE A 123 1.15 6.77 6.81
CA PHE A 123 0.15 7.62 7.45
C PHE A 123 -0.44 8.64 6.47
N LEU A 124 0.41 9.33 5.68
CA LEU A 124 -0.03 10.29 4.68
C LEU A 124 -0.89 9.62 3.59
N ASP A 125 -0.55 8.40 3.18
CA ASP A 125 -1.37 7.62 2.24
C ASP A 125 -2.75 7.30 2.84
N ALA A 126 -2.81 6.99 4.12
CA ALA A 126 -4.07 6.74 4.81
C ALA A 126 -4.91 8.03 4.93
N VAL A 127 -4.30 9.17 5.23
CA VAL A 127 -4.97 10.49 5.25
C VAL A 127 -5.52 10.84 3.87
N TYR A 128 -4.72 10.65 2.81
CA TYR A 128 -5.15 10.87 1.44
C TYR A 128 -6.41 10.03 1.12
N PHE A 129 -6.40 8.74 1.45
CA PHE A 129 -7.54 7.87 1.23
C PHE A 129 -8.81 8.35 1.97
N ILE A 130 -8.65 8.80 3.22
CA ILE A 130 -9.76 9.28 4.05
C ILE A 130 -10.39 10.54 3.47
N VAL A 131 -9.60 11.41 2.87
CA VAL A 131 -10.09 12.64 2.21
C VAL A 131 -10.69 12.32 0.85
N MET A 132 -10.01 11.51 0.04
CA MET A 132 -10.41 11.25 -1.34
C MET A 132 -11.64 10.35 -1.46
N PHE A 133 -11.83 9.39 -0.56
CA PHE A 133 -12.98 8.48 -0.62
C PHE A 133 -14.33 9.22 -0.51
N PRO A 134 -14.60 10.06 0.52
CA PRO A 134 -15.85 10.81 0.57
C PRO A 134 -15.95 11.85 -0.54
N LEU A 135 -14.83 12.45 -0.99
CA LEU A 135 -14.83 13.38 -2.11
C LEU A 135 -15.29 12.69 -3.40
N LEU A 136 -14.79 11.51 -3.70
CA LEU A 136 -15.23 10.71 -4.85
C LEU A 136 -16.70 10.30 -4.72
N MET A 137 -17.15 9.93 -3.52
CA MET A 137 -18.56 9.64 -3.25
C MET A 137 -19.49 10.82 -3.54
N LEU A 138 -19.02 12.04 -3.28
CA LEU A 138 -19.77 13.27 -3.54
C LEU A 138 -19.76 13.67 -5.03
N LEU A 139 -18.63 13.47 -5.71
CA LEU A 139 -18.44 13.91 -7.10
C LEU A 139 -19.03 12.94 -8.12
N VAL A 140 -18.86 11.65 -7.93
CA VAL A 140 -19.26 10.61 -8.87
C VAL A 140 -20.63 10.05 -8.52
N GLY A 141 -21.02 10.09 -7.25
CA GLY A 141 -22.27 9.50 -6.78
C GLY A 141 -22.13 8.01 -6.43
N ARG A 142 -23.04 7.56 -5.56
CA ARG A 142 -23.00 6.17 -5.04
C ARG A 142 -23.33 5.14 -6.10
N THR A 143 -24.23 5.47 -7.00
CA THR A 143 -24.74 4.57 -8.04
C THR A 143 -23.65 4.26 -9.06
N GLU A 144 -22.93 5.25 -9.53
CA GLU A 144 -21.88 5.06 -10.53
C GLU A 144 -20.61 4.39 -9.98
N LEU A 145 -20.28 4.63 -8.70
CA LEU A 145 -19.11 4.00 -8.06
C LEU A 145 -19.31 2.52 -7.75
N PHE A 146 -20.55 2.08 -7.54
CA PHE A 146 -20.90 0.71 -7.15
C PHE A 146 -21.88 0.07 -8.12
N ASP A 147 -22.10 0.68 -9.28
CA ASP A 147 -22.87 0.11 -10.39
C ASP A 147 -22.00 -0.97 -11.08
N VAL A 148 -21.90 -2.08 -10.37
CA VAL A 148 -21.46 -3.32 -10.99
C VAL A 148 -22.74 -3.96 -11.52
N ASP A 149 -22.75 -4.50 -12.72
CA ASP A 149 -23.85 -5.29 -13.34
C ASP A 149 -24.21 -6.55 -12.51
N ALA A 150 -24.19 -6.40 -11.21
CA ALA A 150 -24.43 -7.41 -10.21
C ALA A 150 -25.81 -7.17 -9.58
N SER A 151 -26.47 -8.24 -9.18
CA SER A 151 -27.70 -8.16 -8.37
C SER A 151 -27.53 -7.12 -7.26
N GLY A 152 -28.54 -6.32 -6.98
CA GLY A 152 -28.50 -5.23 -5.98
C GLY A 152 -28.01 -5.65 -4.58
N VAL A 153 -27.95 -6.96 -4.30
CA VAL A 153 -27.36 -7.58 -3.10
C VAL A 153 -25.85 -7.45 -3.12
N VAL A 154 -25.19 -7.73 -4.25
CA VAL A 154 -23.71 -7.66 -4.38
C VAL A 154 -23.25 -6.20 -4.31
N ALA A 155 -23.91 -5.28 -5.01
CA ALA A 155 -23.60 -3.85 -4.95
C ALA A 155 -23.69 -3.30 -3.51
N ARG A 156 -24.75 -3.69 -2.78
CA ARG A 156 -24.94 -3.31 -1.37
C ARG A 156 -23.86 -3.90 -0.46
N SER A 157 -23.47 -5.15 -0.70
CA SER A 157 -22.40 -5.81 0.07
C SER A 157 -21.04 -5.15 -0.17
N LEU A 158 -20.71 -4.79 -1.41
CA LEU A 158 -19.49 -4.07 -1.77
C LEU A 158 -19.44 -2.69 -1.10
N MET A 159 -20.55 -1.95 -1.11
CA MET A 159 -20.64 -0.65 -0.45
C MET A 159 -20.45 -0.78 1.06
N ASN A 160 -21.08 -1.75 1.71
CA ASN A 160 -20.92 -1.99 3.14
C ASN A 160 -19.48 -2.35 3.48
N PHE A 161 -18.85 -3.20 2.68
CA PHE A 161 -17.44 -3.57 2.84
C PHE A 161 -16.51 -2.35 2.69
N ALA A 162 -16.76 -1.51 1.69
CA ALA A 162 -16.00 -0.27 1.47
C ALA A 162 -16.16 0.71 2.65
N LEU A 163 -17.38 0.87 3.18
CA LEU A 163 -17.65 1.72 4.35
C LEU A 163 -16.98 1.18 5.61
N ILE A 164 -17.04 -0.12 5.87
CA ILE A 164 -16.35 -0.75 7.01
C ILE A 164 -14.85 -0.50 6.89
N GLY A 165 -14.26 -0.75 5.72
CA GLY A 165 -12.84 -0.49 5.46
C GLY A 165 -12.45 0.99 5.66
N TYR A 166 -13.31 1.91 5.24
CA TYR A 166 -13.14 3.33 5.45
C TYR A 166 -13.13 3.69 6.94
N PHE A 167 -14.12 3.24 7.72
CA PHE A 167 -14.17 3.55 9.16
C PHE A 167 -13.03 2.92 9.94
N VAL A 168 -12.57 1.73 9.60
CA VAL A 168 -11.39 1.10 10.19
C VAL A 168 -10.15 1.95 9.90
N LYS A 169 -9.98 2.42 8.67
CA LYS A 169 -8.86 3.27 8.27
C LYS A 169 -8.93 4.66 8.92
N LEU A 170 -10.13 5.22 9.04
CA LEU A 170 -10.36 6.48 9.75
C LEU A 170 -9.98 6.36 11.23
N ALA A 171 -10.42 5.30 11.91
CA ALA A 171 -10.05 5.05 13.30
C ALA A 171 -8.54 4.90 13.49
N TYR A 172 -7.86 4.20 12.57
CA TYR A 172 -6.41 4.08 12.53
C TYR A 172 -5.72 5.45 12.42
N VAL A 173 -6.15 6.30 11.48
CA VAL A 173 -5.55 7.63 11.28
C VAL A 173 -5.82 8.55 12.48
N LEU A 174 -7.02 8.53 13.04
CA LEU A 174 -7.34 9.33 14.24
C LEU A 174 -6.48 8.90 15.42
N LEU A 175 -6.30 7.60 15.62
CA LEU A 175 -5.47 7.06 16.70
C LEU A 175 -4.00 7.46 16.52
N LEU A 176 -3.45 7.35 15.31
CA LEU A 176 -2.09 7.79 15.02
C LEU A 176 -1.93 9.30 15.14
N SER A 177 -2.90 10.09 14.64
CA SER A 177 -2.88 11.55 14.77
C SER A 177 -2.89 11.98 16.24
N TYR A 178 -3.78 11.39 17.03
CA TYR A 178 -3.82 11.66 18.48
C TYR A 178 -2.47 11.40 19.14
N GLY A 179 -1.84 10.30 18.80
CA GLY A 179 -0.58 9.96 19.38
C GLY A 179 0.61 10.76 18.88
N LEU A 180 0.61 11.16 17.64
CA LEU A 180 1.69 11.99 17.10
C LEU A 180 1.60 13.44 17.60
N PHE A 181 0.38 14.01 17.65
CA PHE A 181 0.19 15.44 17.89
C PHE A 181 -0.22 15.77 19.33
N VAL A 182 -0.94 14.88 20.02
CA VAL A 182 -1.50 15.19 21.35
C VAL A 182 -0.76 14.48 22.48
N ASN A 183 -0.47 13.19 22.32
CA ASN A 183 0.14 12.41 23.41
C ASN A 183 1.14 11.35 22.92
N PRO A 184 2.36 11.74 22.51
CA PRO A 184 3.37 10.79 22.02
C PRO A 184 3.80 9.77 23.07
N ARG A 185 3.68 10.09 24.37
CA ARG A 185 3.96 9.15 25.47
C ARG A 185 2.83 8.13 25.66
N GLY A 186 1.58 8.53 25.42
CA GLY A 186 0.40 7.68 25.51
C GLY A 186 0.40 6.55 24.48
N ILE A 187 0.77 6.82 23.23
CA ILE A 187 0.91 5.78 22.19
C ILE A 187 1.97 4.76 22.56
N LYS A 188 3.13 5.19 23.08
CA LYS A 188 4.16 4.25 23.54
C LYS A 188 3.61 3.31 24.60
N SER A 189 2.84 3.84 25.56
CA SER A 189 2.22 3.02 26.62
C SER A 189 1.14 2.08 26.07
N LEU A 190 0.35 2.55 25.11
CA LEU A 190 -0.70 1.77 24.47
C LEU A 190 -0.13 0.65 23.61
N LEU A 191 0.90 0.92 22.82
CA LEU A 191 1.64 -0.09 22.06
C LEU A 191 2.26 -1.13 22.99
N VAL A 192 2.96 -0.70 24.05
CA VAL A 192 3.53 -1.63 25.04
C VAL A 192 2.43 -2.47 25.70
N ARG A 193 1.25 -1.90 25.98
CA ARG A 193 0.11 -2.62 26.56
C ARG A 193 -0.47 -3.62 25.56
N ILE A 194 -0.59 -3.27 24.27
CA ILE A 194 -1.03 -4.18 23.20
C ILE A 194 -0.02 -5.32 22.98
N PHE A 195 1.29 -5.02 22.94
CA PHE A 195 2.33 -6.04 22.83
C PHE A 195 2.47 -6.92 24.08
N ARG A 196 1.98 -6.47 25.25
CA ARG A 196 1.85 -7.30 26.46
C ARG A 196 0.67 -8.26 26.42
N LEU A 197 -0.27 -8.11 25.47
CA LEU A 197 -1.34 -9.11 25.29
C LEU A 197 -0.72 -10.47 24.99
N ARG A 198 -1.20 -11.47 25.73
CA ARG A 198 -0.64 -12.84 25.85
C ARG A 198 -0.36 -13.54 24.50
N PHE A 199 -1.00 -13.11 23.44
CA PHE A 199 -0.84 -13.66 22.08
C PHE A 199 0.46 -13.21 21.39
N LEU A 200 0.90 -11.98 21.57
CA LEU A 200 2.12 -11.41 20.94
C LEU A 200 3.39 -11.75 21.74
N ARG A 201 3.25 -12.10 23.02
CA ARG A 201 4.38 -12.49 23.88
C ARG A 201 5.10 -13.75 23.40
N ARG A 202 4.41 -14.65 22.70
CA ARG A 202 5.01 -15.84 22.07
C ARG A 202 5.96 -15.52 20.93
N TRP A 203 5.73 -14.40 20.22
CA TRP A 203 6.56 -13.96 19.09
C TRP A 203 7.78 -13.16 19.55
N ALA A 204 7.65 -12.39 20.62
CA ALA A 204 8.76 -11.64 21.21
C ALA A 204 9.86 -12.54 21.79
N GLN A 205 9.48 -13.67 22.40
CA GLN A 205 10.42 -14.66 22.94
C GLN A 205 11.15 -15.46 21.87
N GLY A 206 10.61 -15.53 20.65
CA GLY A 206 11.29 -16.15 19.49
C GLY A 206 12.39 -15.26 18.89
N ALA A 207 12.24 -13.94 18.98
CA ALA A 207 13.21 -12.99 18.44
C ALA A 207 14.44 -12.83 19.35
N GLU A 208 14.32 -13.00 20.66
CA GLU A 208 15.46 -12.95 21.60
C GLU A 208 16.35 -14.20 21.57
N LYS A 209 15.86 -15.33 21.02
CA LYS A 209 16.64 -16.59 20.94
C LYS A 209 17.46 -16.73 19.66
N THR A 210 17.40 -15.77 18.75
CA THR A 210 18.09 -15.80 17.44
C THR A 210 19.06 -14.62 17.24
N GLY A 211 19.35 -13.86 18.29
CA GLY A 211 20.39 -12.80 18.31
C GLY A 211 21.67 -13.28 19.01
#